data_94c365d5c0aafe20ac20b8661d226ed4
#
_entry.id   94c365d5c0aafe20ac20b8661d226ed4
#
_cell.length_a   1.000
_cell.length_b   1.000
_cell.length_c   1.000
_cell.angle_alpha   90.00
_cell.angle_beta   90.00
_cell.angle_gamma   90.00
#
_symmetry.space_group_name_H-M   'P 1'
#
loop_
_entity.id
_entity.type
_entity.pdbx_description
1 polymer ?
#
loop_
_entity_poly.entity_id
_entity_poly.type
_entity_poly.pdbx_seq_one_letter_code
_entity_poly.pdbx_strand_id
1 'polypeptide(L)'
;MDIKNIPEHELARLKEKAKELAGSSTEYQSEYSSLLTRRVNHEPLQYIEEYIPFYSISLKVDERCLIPRPETEFLIELIKDNIKSPNKILDVGTGSGCIALMMKSLFPESEVMGVDVSEDAIELAKENAKLNSLDVSFFESNLLDNVKEKGHDLIIANLPYIPTENLNELDREVIDYEPLSALNG
;
A
#
# COMPACT_ATOMS: atom_id res chain seq x y z
N MET A 1 6.63 27.02 11.69
CA MET A 1 6.57 25.55 11.49
C MET A 1 6.40 24.92 12.87
N ASP A 2 5.26 24.34 13.16
CA ASP A 2 5.01 23.79 14.51
C ASP A 2 5.36 22.29 14.55
N ILE A 3 6.65 22.01 14.81
CA ILE A 3 7.21 20.67 14.91
C ILE A 3 6.78 19.97 16.21
N LYS A 4 6.18 20.71 17.16
CA LYS A 4 5.83 20.20 18.50
C LYS A 4 4.79 19.08 18.48
N ASN A 5 4.05 18.96 17.39
CA ASN A 5 2.99 17.95 17.24
C ASN A 5 3.46 16.67 16.54
N ILE A 6 4.72 16.62 16.04
CA ILE A 6 5.26 15.41 15.41
C ILE A 6 5.86 14.52 16.50
N PRO A 7 5.43 13.24 16.62
CA PRO A 7 5.98 12.30 17.59
C PRO A 7 7.49 12.09 17.43
N GLU A 8 8.22 11.88 18.54
CA GLU A 8 9.68 11.70 18.51
C GLU A 8 10.14 10.55 17.61
N HIS A 9 9.38 9.45 17.56
CA HIS A 9 9.72 8.32 16.72
C HIS A 9 9.61 8.64 15.23
N GLU A 10 8.65 9.49 14.82
CA GLU A 10 8.55 9.97 13.44
C GLU A 10 9.70 10.91 13.08
N LEU A 11 10.06 11.82 14.01
CA LEU A 11 11.24 12.69 13.82
C LEU A 11 12.54 11.87 13.65
N ALA A 12 12.66 10.75 14.36
CA ALA A 12 13.81 9.86 14.21
C ALA A 12 13.81 9.20 12.80
N ARG A 13 12.68 8.72 12.31
CA ARG A 13 12.54 8.13 10.98
C ARG A 13 12.83 9.14 9.87
N LEU A 14 12.32 10.36 9.97
CA LEU A 14 12.64 11.45 9.03
C LEU A 14 14.14 11.80 9.00
N LYS A 15 14.82 11.74 10.14
CA LYS A 15 16.28 11.93 10.19
C LYS A 15 17.03 10.82 9.46
N GLU A 16 16.61 9.57 9.62
CA GLU A 16 17.22 8.44 8.90
C GLU A 16 16.99 8.56 7.40
N LYS A 17 15.75 8.86 6.97
CA LYS A 17 15.44 9.09 5.55
C LYS A 17 16.26 10.23 4.97
N ALA A 18 16.40 11.34 5.68
CA ALA A 18 17.25 12.47 5.23
C ALA A 18 18.73 12.08 5.09
N LYS A 19 19.26 11.19 5.94
CA LYS A 19 20.62 10.66 5.80
C LYS A 19 20.77 9.75 4.58
N GLU A 20 19.76 8.94 4.30
CA GLU A 20 19.72 8.07 3.12
C GLU A 20 19.78 8.88 1.83
N LEU A 21 19.02 9.99 1.76
CA LEU A 21 18.92 10.84 0.58
C LEU A 21 20.12 11.77 0.39
N ALA A 22 20.80 12.16 1.47
CA ALA A 22 21.85 13.15 1.45
C ALA A 22 23.22 12.56 1.11
N GLY A 23 23.92 13.14 0.13
CA GLY A 23 25.32 12.83 -0.17
C GLY A 23 26.34 13.59 0.69
N SER A 24 25.90 14.65 1.38
CA SER A 24 26.74 15.53 2.20
C SER A 24 26.01 16.10 3.41
N SER A 25 26.75 16.65 4.37
CA SER A 25 26.16 17.27 5.56
C SER A 25 25.32 18.52 5.27
N THR A 26 25.61 19.24 4.19
CA THR A 26 24.84 20.41 3.75
C THR A 26 23.51 19.97 3.12
N GLU A 27 23.54 18.94 2.29
CA GLU A 27 22.35 18.34 1.68
C GLU A 27 21.45 17.73 2.75
N TYR A 28 22.01 17.09 3.79
CA TYR A 28 21.25 16.55 4.91
C TYR A 28 20.33 17.59 5.57
N GLN A 29 20.81 18.79 5.85
CA GLN A 29 19.98 19.83 6.47
C GLN A 29 18.83 20.27 5.57
N SER A 30 19.09 20.35 4.26
CA SER A 30 18.09 20.67 3.25
C SER A 30 17.02 19.59 3.15
N GLU A 31 17.46 18.31 3.01
CA GLU A 31 16.57 17.16 2.94
C GLU A 31 15.71 17.03 4.19
N TYR A 32 16.32 17.08 5.38
CA TYR A 32 15.58 16.98 6.63
C TYR A 32 14.55 18.10 6.79
N SER A 33 14.89 19.34 6.40
CA SER A 33 13.93 20.46 6.42
C SER A 33 12.77 20.26 5.43
N SER A 34 13.05 19.69 4.26
CA SER A 34 12.04 19.33 3.25
C SER A 34 11.07 18.28 3.78
N LEU A 35 11.60 17.16 4.30
CA LEU A 35 10.79 16.06 4.87
C LEU A 35 9.95 16.52 6.05
N LEU A 36 10.50 17.36 6.94
CA LEU A 36 9.75 17.98 8.03
C LEU A 36 8.60 18.85 7.52
N THR A 37 8.83 19.60 6.44
CA THR A 37 7.79 20.45 5.86
C THR A 37 6.63 19.62 5.32
N ARG A 38 6.92 18.52 4.62
CA ARG A 38 5.92 17.55 4.15
C ARG A 38 5.10 17.03 5.32
N ARG A 39 5.76 16.53 6.38
CA ARG A 39 5.08 15.96 7.55
C ARG A 39 4.25 16.98 8.34
N VAL A 40 4.72 18.21 8.50
CA VAL A 40 3.96 19.31 9.15
C VAL A 40 2.71 19.66 8.34
N ASN A 41 2.72 19.45 7.03
CA ASN A 41 1.56 19.61 6.16
C ASN A 41 0.65 18.38 6.15
N HIS A 42 0.83 17.46 7.09
CA HIS A 42 0.05 16.22 7.26
C HIS A 42 0.26 15.17 6.18
N GLU A 43 1.32 15.26 5.37
CA GLU A 43 1.63 14.16 4.46
C GLU A 43 1.94 12.88 5.26
N PRO A 44 1.35 11.73 4.91
CA PRO A 44 1.58 10.48 5.61
C PRO A 44 3.08 10.15 5.68
N LEU A 45 3.55 9.73 6.85
CA LEU A 45 4.96 9.38 7.03
C LEU A 45 5.40 8.28 6.04
N GLN A 46 4.51 7.35 5.73
CA GLN A 46 4.73 6.26 4.79
C GLN A 46 4.99 6.78 3.36
N TYR A 47 4.27 7.82 2.91
CA TYR A 47 4.52 8.43 1.61
C TYR A 47 5.85 9.21 1.59
N ILE A 48 6.24 9.81 2.72
CA ILE A 48 7.54 10.46 2.85
C ILE A 48 8.68 9.46 2.79
N GLU A 49 8.50 8.28 3.36
CA GLU A 49 9.48 7.19 3.35
C GLU A 49 9.49 6.40 2.04
N GLU A 50 8.38 6.44 1.27
CA GLU A 50 8.19 5.76 -0.02
C GLU A 50 8.09 4.24 0.06
N TYR A 51 8.71 3.61 1.06
CA TYR A 51 8.74 2.16 1.23
C TYR A 51 8.34 1.77 2.65
N ILE A 52 7.46 0.78 2.74
CA ILE A 52 7.02 0.22 4.02
C ILE A 52 7.23 -1.30 4.05
N PRO A 53 7.55 -1.89 5.21
CA PRO A 53 7.42 -3.32 5.39
C PRO A 53 5.93 -3.70 5.45
N PHE A 54 5.58 -4.81 4.83
CA PHE A 54 4.28 -5.42 4.96
C PHE A 54 4.47 -6.93 5.09
N TYR A 55 4.19 -7.48 6.28
CA TYR A 55 4.47 -8.87 6.62
C TYR A 55 5.92 -9.28 6.31
N SER A 56 6.18 -10.00 5.22
CA SER A 56 7.52 -10.44 4.80
C SER A 56 8.05 -9.79 3.53
N ILE A 57 7.33 -8.81 2.98
CA ILE A 57 7.69 -8.09 1.76
C ILE A 57 7.90 -6.61 2.03
N SER A 58 8.57 -5.93 1.10
CA SER A 58 8.68 -4.47 1.09
C SER A 58 7.78 -3.90 0.01
N LEU A 59 7.03 -2.85 0.32
CA LEU A 59 6.12 -2.21 -0.62
C LEU A 59 6.50 -0.75 -0.82
N LYS A 60 6.57 -0.33 -2.08
CA LYS A 60 6.52 1.07 -2.43
C LYS A 60 5.09 1.57 -2.22
N VAL A 61 4.95 2.77 -1.63
CA VAL A 61 3.67 3.44 -1.41
C VAL A 61 3.75 4.91 -1.79
N ASP A 62 2.72 5.40 -2.43
CA ASP A 62 2.53 6.80 -2.80
C ASP A 62 1.03 7.09 -2.99
N GLU A 63 0.69 8.30 -3.43
CA GLU A 63 -0.70 8.77 -3.59
C GLU A 63 -1.56 7.97 -4.57
N ARG A 64 -0.99 7.00 -5.30
CA ARG A 64 -1.73 6.13 -6.23
C ARG A 64 -2.59 5.08 -5.54
N CYS A 65 -2.34 4.78 -4.26
CA CYS A 65 -3.10 3.77 -3.53
C CYS A 65 -3.26 4.06 -2.04
N LEU A 66 -4.22 3.37 -1.42
CA LEU A 66 -4.33 3.31 0.04
C LEU A 66 -3.05 2.74 0.65
N ILE A 67 -2.52 3.36 1.70
CA ILE A 67 -1.43 2.79 2.50
C ILE A 67 -1.91 1.48 3.13
N PRO A 68 -1.25 0.34 2.90
CA PRO A 68 -1.62 -0.93 3.53
C PRO A 68 -1.75 -0.79 5.04
N ARG A 69 -2.88 -1.22 5.59
CA ARG A 69 -3.16 -1.10 7.02
C ARG A 69 -2.67 -2.35 7.77
N PRO A 70 -2.23 -2.20 9.03
CA PRO A 70 -1.79 -3.36 9.85
C PRO A 70 -2.86 -4.44 9.99
N GLU A 71 -4.15 -4.07 9.99
CA GLU A 71 -5.28 -4.98 10.05
C GLU A 71 -5.32 -5.94 8.85
N THR A 72 -4.78 -5.53 7.70
CA THR A 72 -4.70 -6.38 6.51
C THR A 72 -3.74 -7.56 6.72
N GLU A 73 -2.75 -7.43 7.61
CA GLU A 73 -1.86 -8.55 7.97
C GLU A 73 -2.61 -9.65 8.74
N PHE A 74 -3.64 -9.31 9.53
CA PHE A 74 -4.50 -10.33 10.16
C PHE A 74 -5.28 -11.15 9.15
N LEU A 75 -5.69 -10.55 8.02
CA LEU A 75 -6.32 -11.27 6.93
C LEU A 75 -5.34 -12.29 6.31
N ILE A 76 -4.07 -11.90 6.14
CA ILE A 76 -3.02 -12.79 5.63
C ILE A 76 -2.85 -14.01 6.57
N GLU A 77 -2.76 -13.79 7.89
CA GLU A 77 -2.66 -14.88 8.87
C GLU A 77 -3.89 -15.80 8.82
N LEU A 78 -5.10 -15.23 8.75
CA LEU A 78 -6.33 -16.01 8.64
C LEU A 78 -6.33 -16.91 7.40
N ILE A 79 -5.91 -16.41 6.25
CA ILE A 79 -5.81 -17.19 5.02
C ILE A 79 -4.78 -18.31 5.17
N LYS A 80 -3.59 -18.00 5.66
CA LYS A 80 -2.51 -18.95 5.88
C LYS A 80 -2.92 -20.14 6.78
N ASP A 81 -3.71 -19.84 7.83
CA ASP A 81 -4.14 -20.86 8.79
C ASP A 81 -5.26 -21.76 8.24
N ASN A 82 -6.10 -21.25 7.33
CA ASN A 82 -7.31 -21.94 6.90
C ASN A 82 -7.25 -22.46 5.45
N ILE A 83 -6.43 -21.88 4.59
CA ILE A 83 -6.35 -22.24 3.17
C ILE A 83 -5.08 -23.02 2.91
N LYS A 84 -5.22 -24.16 2.22
CA LYS A 84 -4.09 -25.01 1.85
C LYS A 84 -4.03 -25.18 0.34
N SER A 85 -2.89 -24.80 -0.24
CA SER A 85 -2.54 -25.07 -1.64
C SER A 85 -3.62 -24.65 -2.65
N PRO A 86 -4.11 -23.38 -2.63
CA PRO A 86 -5.00 -22.89 -3.66
C PRO A 86 -4.24 -22.84 -5.00
N ASN A 87 -4.88 -23.24 -6.12
CA ASN A 87 -4.25 -23.14 -7.44
C ASN A 87 -4.42 -21.77 -8.04
N LYS A 88 -5.61 -21.15 -7.86
CA LYS A 88 -5.94 -19.83 -8.44
C LYS A 88 -6.46 -18.89 -7.37
N ILE A 89 -5.81 -17.72 -7.29
CA ILE A 89 -6.12 -16.68 -6.31
C ILE A 89 -6.40 -15.38 -7.05
N LEU A 90 -7.46 -14.69 -6.63
CA LEU A 90 -7.83 -13.37 -7.14
C LEU A 90 -7.93 -12.37 -5.99
N ASP A 91 -7.24 -11.25 -6.11
CA ASP A 91 -7.32 -10.09 -5.23
C ASP A 91 -8.07 -8.96 -5.94
N VAL A 92 -9.23 -8.56 -5.40
CA VAL A 92 -10.12 -7.55 -5.99
C VAL A 92 -9.99 -6.25 -5.21
N GLY A 93 -9.69 -5.14 -5.89
CA GLY A 93 -9.29 -3.89 -5.27
C GLY A 93 -7.86 -4.00 -4.73
N THR A 94 -6.94 -4.46 -5.58
CA THR A 94 -5.59 -4.85 -5.15
C THR A 94 -4.72 -3.70 -4.63
N GLY A 95 -5.02 -2.45 -5.02
CA GLY A 95 -4.28 -1.26 -4.62
C GLY A 95 -2.79 -1.38 -4.90
N SER A 96 -1.96 -1.30 -3.86
CA SER A 96 -0.50 -1.48 -3.96
C SER A 96 -0.06 -2.91 -4.33
N GLY A 97 -0.99 -3.85 -4.44
CA GLY A 97 -0.71 -5.27 -4.64
C GLY A 97 -0.37 -6.04 -3.35
N CYS A 98 -0.50 -5.44 -2.19
CA CYS A 98 0.00 -5.99 -0.92
C CYS A 98 -0.56 -7.40 -0.62
N ILE A 99 -1.86 -7.62 -0.82
CA ILE A 99 -2.50 -8.92 -0.58
C ILE A 99 -2.07 -9.93 -1.68
N ALA A 100 -2.21 -9.57 -2.95
CA ALA A 100 -1.85 -10.44 -4.07
C ALA A 100 -0.38 -10.90 -3.98
N LEU A 101 0.54 -9.99 -3.68
CA LEU A 101 1.96 -10.29 -3.53
C LEU A 101 2.23 -11.22 -2.33
N MET A 102 1.54 -10.99 -1.21
CA MET A 102 1.64 -11.89 -0.06
C MET A 102 1.07 -13.28 -0.37
N MET A 103 -0.03 -13.36 -1.12
CA MET A 103 -0.56 -14.66 -1.56
C MET A 103 0.46 -15.40 -2.44
N LYS A 104 1.11 -14.71 -3.37
CA LYS A 104 2.16 -15.32 -4.19
C LYS A 104 3.37 -15.76 -3.38
N SER A 105 3.76 -15.01 -2.37
CA SER A 105 4.85 -15.36 -1.46
C SER A 105 4.53 -16.61 -0.62
N LEU A 106 3.29 -16.72 -0.11
CA LEU A 106 2.84 -17.86 0.71
C LEU A 106 2.53 -19.11 -0.11
N PHE A 107 2.03 -18.92 -1.33
CA PHE A 107 1.63 -19.99 -2.24
C PHE A 107 2.37 -19.86 -3.59
N PRO A 108 3.67 -20.19 -3.64
CA PRO A 108 4.50 -19.92 -4.82
C PRO A 108 4.02 -20.59 -6.10
N GLU A 109 3.36 -21.76 -5.97
CA GLU A 109 2.84 -22.53 -7.11
C GLU A 109 1.49 -22.02 -7.62
N SER A 110 0.83 -21.11 -6.87
CA SER A 110 -0.47 -20.58 -7.25
C SER A 110 -0.34 -19.57 -8.41
N GLU A 111 -1.33 -19.59 -9.29
CA GLU A 111 -1.61 -18.51 -10.23
C GLU A 111 -2.33 -17.39 -9.46
N VAL A 112 -1.68 -16.23 -9.32
CA VAL A 112 -2.21 -15.09 -8.57
C VAL A 112 -2.47 -13.92 -9.49
N MET A 113 -3.66 -13.36 -9.39
CA MET A 113 -4.11 -12.16 -10.08
C MET A 113 -4.50 -11.08 -9.08
N GLY A 114 -4.22 -9.81 -9.41
CA GLY A 114 -4.77 -8.64 -8.75
C GLY A 114 -5.48 -7.73 -9.74
N VAL A 115 -6.65 -7.22 -9.38
CA VAL A 115 -7.39 -6.26 -10.19
C VAL A 115 -7.74 -5.02 -9.39
N ASP A 116 -7.76 -3.88 -10.06
CA ASP A 116 -8.18 -2.61 -9.50
C ASP A 116 -8.86 -1.78 -10.59
N VAL A 117 -9.73 -0.85 -10.18
CA VAL A 117 -10.36 0.10 -11.10
C VAL A 117 -9.41 1.24 -11.50
N SER A 118 -8.36 1.47 -10.72
CA SER A 118 -7.36 2.50 -10.92
C SER A 118 -6.15 1.95 -11.70
N GLU A 119 -5.90 2.49 -12.89
CA GLU A 119 -4.71 2.18 -13.68
C GLU A 119 -3.42 2.54 -12.91
N ASP A 120 -3.42 3.67 -12.18
CA ASP A 120 -2.28 4.11 -11.37
C ASP A 120 -1.96 3.11 -10.24
N ALA A 121 -2.99 2.56 -9.58
CA ALA A 121 -2.82 1.50 -8.57
C ALA A 121 -2.24 0.22 -9.21
N ILE A 122 -2.71 -0.16 -10.39
CA ILE A 122 -2.18 -1.32 -11.15
C ILE A 122 -0.71 -1.11 -11.51
N GLU A 123 -0.30 0.10 -11.91
CA GLU A 123 1.11 0.38 -12.18
C GLU A 123 1.95 0.24 -10.91
N LEU A 124 1.50 0.78 -9.78
CA LEU A 124 2.19 0.64 -8.50
C LEU A 124 2.28 -0.83 -8.06
N ALA A 125 1.22 -1.62 -8.22
CA ALA A 125 1.23 -3.05 -7.92
C ALA A 125 2.27 -3.81 -8.76
N LYS A 126 2.42 -3.48 -10.05
CA LYS A 126 3.46 -4.04 -10.92
C LYS A 126 4.88 -3.63 -10.50
N GLU A 127 5.08 -2.38 -10.07
CA GLU A 127 6.35 -1.93 -9.49
C GLU A 127 6.70 -2.76 -8.24
N ASN A 128 5.73 -2.98 -7.35
CA ASN A 128 5.88 -3.78 -6.14
C ASN A 128 6.14 -5.27 -6.43
N ALA A 129 5.52 -5.84 -7.45
CA ALA A 129 5.80 -7.19 -7.92
C ALA A 129 7.27 -7.33 -8.35
N LYS A 130 7.75 -6.38 -9.14
CA LYS A 130 9.14 -6.33 -9.58
C LYS A 130 10.11 -6.15 -8.42
N LEU A 131 9.80 -5.25 -7.46
CA LEU A 131 10.60 -5.00 -6.27
C LEU A 131 10.84 -6.29 -5.47
N ASN A 132 9.79 -7.10 -5.33
CA ASN A 132 9.83 -8.34 -4.55
C ASN A 132 10.16 -9.60 -5.39
N SER A 133 10.37 -9.45 -6.70
CA SER A 133 10.61 -10.57 -7.63
C SER A 133 9.50 -11.63 -7.59
N LEU A 134 8.24 -11.20 -7.47
CA LEU A 134 7.06 -12.05 -7.41
C LEU A 134 6.29 -11.98 -8.75
N ASP A 135 5.94 -13.14 -9.30
CA ASP A 135 5.18 -13.25 -10.54
C ASP A 135 3.68 -13.23 -10.26
N VAL A 136 3.08 -12.05 -10.38
CA VAL A 136 1.65 -11.79 -10.20
C VAL A 136 1.12 -10.99 -11.39
N SER A 137 -0.03 -11.39 -11.92
CA SER A 137 -0.70 -10.69 -13.02
C SER A 137 -1.58 -9.57 -12.49
N PHE A 138 -1.35 -8.33 -12.97
CA PHE A 138 -2.16 -7.16 -12.59
C PHE A 138 -2.78 -6.51 -13.80
N PHE A 139 -4.09 -6.21 -13.74
CA PHE A 139 -4.81 -5.50 -14.81
C PHE A 139 -6.02 -4.72 -14.27
N GLU A 140 -6.41 -3.70 -15.03
CA GLU A 140 -7.55 -2.84 -14.71
C GLU A 140 -8.87 -3.59 -14.84
N SER A 141 -9.71 -3.51 -13.81
CA SER A 141 -11.07 -4.04 -13.83
C SER A 141 -11.94 -3.34 -12.78
N ASN A 142 -13.14 -2.97 -13.18
CA ASN A 142 -14.16 -2.61 -12.20
C ASN A 142 -14.72 -3.91 -11.62
N LEU A 143 -14.30 -4.22 -10.40
CA LEU A 143 -14.56 -5.53 -9.77
C LEU A 143 -14.17 -6.69 -10.71
N LEU A 144 -15.13 -7.47 -11.16
CA LEU A 144 -14.95 -8.68 -11.97
C LEU A 144 -15.22 -8.48 -13.47
N ASP A 145 -15.51 -7.26 -13.93
CA ASP A 145 -15.98 -7.01 -15.31
C ASP A 145 -14.99 -7.51 -16.38
N ASN A 146 -13.70 -7.36 -16.14
CA ASN A 146 -12.64 -7.78 -17.06
C ASN A 146 -11.98 -9.11 -16.68
N VAL A 147 -12.41 -9.76 -15.59
CA VAL A 147 -11.91 -11.07 -15.16
C VAL A 147 -12.55 -12.17 -16.00
N LYS A 148 -11.81 -12.68 -16.98
CA LYS A 148 -12.30 -13.74 -17.89
C LYS A 148 -12.10 -15.15 -17.31
N GLU A 149 -11.11 -15.31 -16.48
CA GLU A 149 -10.76 -16.54 -15.81
C GLU A 149 -11.84 -16.93 -14.82
N LYS A 150 -12.08 -18.23 -14.69
CA LYS A 150 -13.05 -18.81 -13.76
C LYS A 150 -12.40 -19.89 -12.90
N GLY A 151 -13.08 -20.26 -11.83
CA GLY A 151 -12.63 -21.34 -10.97
C GLY A 151 -11.48 -20.93 -10.06
N HIS A 152 -11.53 -19.69 -9.52
CA HIS A 152 -10.64 -19.27 -8.44
C HIS A 152 -10.96 -20.07 -7.17
N ASP A 153 -9.92 -20.62 -6.53
CA ASP A 153 -10.03 -21.33 -5.26
C ASP A 153 -10.15 -20.35 -4.08
N LEU A 154 -9.61 -19.14 -4.26
CA LEU A 154 -9.65 -18.07 -3.29
C LEU A 154 -9.88 -16.74 -3.98
N ILE A 155 -10.87 -15.99 -3.51
CA ILE A 155 -11.11 -14.59 -3.90
C ILE A 155 -11.01 -13.75 -2.63
N ILE A 156 -10.20 -12.70 -2.68
CA ILE A 156 -9.98 -11.77 -1.58
C ILE A 156 -10.42 -10.38 -2.05
N ALA A 157 -11.05 -9.62 -1.15
CA ALA A 157 -11.45 -8.26 -1.46
C ALA A 157 -11.38 -7.39 -0.20
N ASN A 158 -10.56 -6.35 -0.24
CA ASN A 158 -10.52 -5.29 0.77
C ASN A 158 -10.95 -3.98 0.11
N LEU A 159 -12.24 -3.90 -0.22
CA LEU A 159 -12.82 -2.81 -0.98
C LEU A 159 -13.11 -1.59 -0.09
N PRO A 160 -13.26 -0.38 -0.68
CA PRO A 160 -13.69 0.80 0.04
C PRO A 160 -15.04 0.55 0.74
N TYR A 161 -15.17 1.03 1.98
CA TYR A 161 -16.38 0.80 2.80
C TYR A 161 -16.79 2.02 3.64
N ILE A 162 -16.11 3.17 3.49
CA ILE A 162 -16.44 4.37 4.27
C ILE A 162 -17.59 5.11 3.59
N PRO A 163 -18.74 5.31 4.28
CA PRO A 163 -19.82 6.11 3.73
C PRO A 163 -19.37 7.54 3.40
N THR A 164 -19.86 8.08 2.29
CA THR A 164 -19.49 9.42 1.81
C THR A 164 -19.65 10.51 2.90
N GLU A 165 -20.72 10.42 3.72
CA GLU A 165 -20.99 11.35 4.80
C GLU A 165 -19.92 11.32 5.91
N ASN A 166 -19.20 10.20 6.08
CA ASN A 166 -18.20 10.01 7.13
C ASN A 166 -16.77 10.36 6.67
N LEU A 167 -16.56 10.64 5.39
CA LEU A 167 -15.22 10.97 4.88
C LEU A 167 -14.60 12.18 5.58
N ASN A 168 -15.41 13.17 5.97
CA ASN A 168 -14.95 14.37 6.67
C ASN A 168 -14.54 14.13 8.13
N GLU A 169 -14.78 12.92 8.67
CA GLU A 169 -14.38 12.51 10.02
C GLU A 169 -12.99 11.86 10.04
N LEU A 170 -12.42 11.61 8.86
CA LEU A 170 -11.10 11.00 8.73
C LEU A 170 -10.00 11.98 9.10
N ASP A 171 -8.87 11.44 9.54
CA ASP A 171 -7.66 12.22 9.79
C ASP A 171 -7.20 12.94 8.52
N ARG A 172 -6.63 14.12 8.69
CA ARG A 172 -6.17 14.96 7.58
C ARG A 172 -5.15 14.26 6.68
N GLU A 173 -4.29 13.44 7.25
CA GLU A 173 -3.31 12.67 6.48
C GLU A 173 -3.96 11.63 5.56
N VAL A 174 -5.18 11.18 5.89
CA VAL A 174 -5.93 10.26 5.05
C VAL A 174 -6.70 11.02 3.96
N ILE A 175 -7.54 11.99 4.39
CA ILE A 175 -8.46 12.67 3.45
C ILE A 175 -7.75 13.61 2.48
N ASP A 176 -6.63 14.22 2.88
CA ASP A 176 -5.90 15.19 2.06
C ASP A 176 -4.90 14.49 1.09
N TYR A 177 -4.52 13.21 1.33
CA TYR A 177 -3.44 12.55 0.60
C TYR A 177 -3.80 11.21 -0.01
N GLU A 178 -4.62 10.39 0.65
CA GLU A 178 -4.95 9.08 0.11
C GLU A 178 -6.09 9.17 -0.92
N PRO A 179 -6.12 8.32 -1.97
CA PRO A 179 -7.10 8.44 -3.03
C PRO A 179 -8.52 8.16 -2.54
N LEU A 180 -9.46 9.08 -2.80
CA LEU A 180 -10.86 8.95 -2.39
C LEU A 180 -11.52 7.68 -2.94
N SER A 181 -11.10 7.22 -4.11
CA SER A 181 -11.59 5.98 -4.73
C SER A 181 -11.24 4.73 -3.91
N ALA A 182 -10.24 4.80 -3.03
CA ALA A 182 -9.85 3.71 -2.15
C ALA A 182 -10.51 3.81 -0.76
N LEU A 183 -11.23 4.90 -0.47
CA LEU A 183 -11.87 5.18 0.81
C LEU A 183 -13.40 5.08 0.73
N ASN A 184 -13.99 5.73 -0.27
CA ASN A 184 -15.43 5.91 -0.42
C ASN A 184 -16.08 4.64 -0.99
N GLY A 185 -16.93 4.00 -0.17
CA GLY A 185 -17.68 2.80 -0.52
C GLY A 185 -19.14 3.07 -0.89
#